data_78cdefc5caf509af411b66d43d1936f8
#
_entry.id   78cdefc5caf509af411b66d43d1936f8
#
_cell.length_a   1.000
_cell.length_b   1.000
_cell.length_c   1.000
_cell.angle_alpha   90.00
_cell.angle_beta   90.00
_cell.angle_gamma   90.00
#
_symmetry.space_group_name_H-M   'P 1'
#
loop_
_entity.id
_entity.type
_entity.pdbx_description
1 polymer ?
#
loop_
_entity_poly.entity_id
_entity_poly.type
_entity_poly.pdbx_seq_one_letter_code
_entity_poly.pdbx_strand_id
1 'polypeptide(L)'
;MRSLGGSPGAPGIRAAWIAATVLWFAAVSAGMVALWHYKSTPGAEHAFPPRWPDQTALRRDQGRPTLLVFLHPRCPCSRATVSELARLIALAPAPLQIEVVFQLPQGEEDAFAKTELWERVQRLTGVETVIDRGGAETRRFGAATSGQTLLYGADGTLRFAGGITVARGHEGRSPGMDRILALTSGRADRPTAPVFGCTL
;
A
#
# COMPACT_ATOMS: atom_id res chain seq x y z
N MET A 1 -72.68 7.47 16.71
CA MET A 1 -71.31 7.19 17.24
C MET A 1 -70.80 5.91 16.58
N ARG A 2 -69.89 6.02 15.59
CA ARG A 2 -69.26 4.89 14.95
C ARG A 2 -67.93 4.68 15.66
N SER A 3 -67.76 3.57 16.36
CA SER A 3 -66.51 3.11 16.96
C SER A 3 -65.55 2.76 15.84
N LEU A 4 -64.43 3.46 15.79
CA LEU A 4 -63.29 3.13 14.93
C LEU A 4 -62.52 1.99 15.63
N GLY A 5 -62.89 0.75 15.28
CA GLY A 5 -62.14 -0.44 15.68
C GLY A 5 -60.77 -0.44 15.06
N GLY A 6 -59.72 -0.06 15.81
CA GLY A 6 -58.33 -0.25 15.41
C GLY A 6 -58.04 -1.73 15.34
N SER A 7 -57.78 -2.27 14.15
CA SER A 7 -57.30 -3.64 13.95
C SER A 7 -55.96 -3.81 14.67
N PRO A 8 -55.83 -4.73 15.65
CA PRO A 8 -54.54 -5.05 16.21
C PRO A 8 -53.70 -5.72 15.12
N GLY A 9 -52.68 -5.05 14.66
CA GLY A 9 -51.73 -5.63 13.68
C GLY A 9 -51.30 -7.02 14.16
N ALA A 10 -51.50 -8.03 13.31
CA ALA A 10 -51.27 -9.45 13.64
C ALA A 10 -49.91 -9.64 14.27
N PRO A 11 -49.78 -10.32 15.41
CA PRO A 11 -48.50 -10.52 16.14
C PRO A 11 -47.40 -11.10 15.27
N GLY A 12 -47.72 -11.87 14.23
CA GLY A 12 -46.77 -12.43 13.25
C GLY A 12 -46.05 -11.38 12.38
N ILE A 13 -46.76 -10.27 12.02
CA ILE A 13 -46.12 -9.22 11.18
C ILE A 13 -45.06 -8.46 11.96
N ARG A 14 -45.32 -8.13 13.22
CA ARG A 14 -44.31 -7.47 14.09
C ARG A 14 -43.09 -8.34 14.33
N ALA A 15 -43.29 -9.64 14.61
CA ALA A 15 -42.22 -10.60 14.77
C ALA A 15 -41.41 -10.75 13.49
N ALA A 16 -42.04 -10.78 12.32
CA ALA A 16 -41.35 -10.83 11.03
C ALA A 16 -40.48 -9.59 10.77
N TRP A 17 -41.00 -8.38 11.08
CA TRP A 17 -40.20 -7.15 10.97
C TRP A 17 -39.01 -7.12 11.94
N ILE A 18 -39.20 -7.56 13.17
CA ILE A 18 -38.08 -7.66 14.14
C ILE A 18 -37.04 -8.63 13.63
N ALA A 19 -37.44 -9.82 13.19
CA ALA A 19 -36.51 -10.83 12.65
C ALA A 19 -35.78 -10.29 11.41
N ALA A 20 -36.45 -9.64 10.49
CA ALA A 20 -35.82 -9.01 9.32
C ALA A 20 -34.81 -7.93 9.72
N THR A 21 -35.14 -7.08 10.67
CA THR A 21 -34.27 -6.03 11.18
C THR A 21 -33.02 -6.63 11.84
N VAL A 22 -33.19 -7.65 12.69
CA VAL A 22 -32.05 -8.34 13.34
C VAL A 22 -31.13 -8.97 12.29
N LEU A 23 -31.72 -9.68 11.30
CA LEU A 23 -30.96 -10.30 10.23
C LEU A 23 -30.19 -9.25 9.41
N TRP A 24 -30.83 -8.12 9.12
CA TRP A 24 -30.19 -7.03 8.39
C TRP A 24 -28.99 -6.45 9.17
N PHE A 25 -29.16 -6.16 10.46
CA PHE A 25 -28.03 -5.69 11.30
C PHE A 25 -26.91 -6.73 11.41
N ALA A 26 -27.27 -8.01 11.54
CA ALA A 26 -26.27 -9.07 11.56
C ALA A 26 -25.47 -9.14 10.25
N ALA A 27 -26.15 -9.05 9.09
CA ALA A 27 -25.51 -9.05 7.78
C ALA A 27 -24.61 -7.82 7.59
N VAL A 28 -25.07 -6.63 7.96
CA VAL A 28 -24.27 -5.39 7.89
C VAL A 28 -23.04 -5.49 8.80
N SER A 29 -23.22 -5.97 10.04
CA SER A 29 -22.10 -6.14 10.98
C SER A 29 -21.07 -7.14 10.46
N ALA A 30 -21.51 -8.27 9.93
CA ALA A 30 -20.63 -9.26 9.32
C ALA A 30 -19.85 -8.69 8.11
N GLY A 31 -20.54 -7.92 7.25
CA GLY A 31 -19.92 -7.21 6.13
C GLY A 31 -18.88 -6.19 6.59
N MET A 32 -19.17 -5.41 7.62
CA MET A 32 -18.24 -4.44 8.21
C MET A 32 -16.99 -5.13 8.77
N VAL A 33 -17.15 -6.25 9.49
CA VAL A 33 -16.04 -7.04 10.02
C VAL A 33 -15.18 -7.59 8.88
N ALA A 34 -15.80 -8.14 7.83
CA ALA A 34 -15.09 -8.66 6.66
C ALA A 34 -14.29 -7.56 5.94
N LEU A 35 -14.88 -6.39 5.73
CA LEU A 35 -14.20 -5.23 5.15
C LEU A 35 -13.05 -4.72 6.03
N TRP A 36 -13.29 -4.64 7.34
CA TRP A 36 -12.22 -4.29 8.29
C TRP A 36 -11.05 -5.25 8.21
N HIS A 37 -11.33 -6.55 8.23
CA HIS A 37 -10.32 -7.58 8.12
C HIS A 37 -9.53 -7.47 6.80
N TYR A 38 -10.23 -7.32 5.68
CA TYR A 38 -9.60 -7.16 4.38
C TYR A 38 -8.64 -5.96 4.33
N LYS A 39 -9.07 -4.79 4.80
CA LYS A 39 -8.25 -3.57 4.71
C LYS A 39 -7.07 -3.55 5.67
N SER A 40 -7.16 -4.25 6.82
CA SER A 40 -6.13 -4.30 7.85
C SER A 40 -5.20 -5.52 7.75
N THR A 41 -5.47 -6.46 6.83
CA THR A 41 -4.60 -7.63 6.61
C THR A 41 -3.42 -7.24 5.73
N PRO A 42 -2.16 -7.39 6.21
CA PRO A 42 -0.99 -7.17 5.39
C PRO A 42 -0.96 -8.08 4.16
N GLY A 43 -0.28 -7.63 3.11
CA GLY A 43 0.02 -8.44 1.95
C GLY A 43 1.13 -9.46 2.23
N ALA A 44 1.41 -10.30 1.25
CA ALA A 44 2.50 -11.26 1.33
C ALA A 44 3.86 -10.57 1.41
N GLU A 45 4.76 -11.16 2.19
CA GLU A 45 6.15 -10.76 2.30
C GLU A 45 7.05 -11.91 1.86
N HIS A 46 8.12 -11.59 1.14
CA HIS A 46 9.19 -12.53 0.80
C HIS A 46 10.49 -12.10 1.48
N ALA A 47 11.52 -12.93 1.38
CA ALA A 47 12.83 -12.55 1.84
C ALA A 47 13.42 -11.43 0.95
N PHE A 48 13.88 -10.36 1.55
CA PHE A 48 14.50 -9.24 0.87
C PHE A 48 16.02 -9.42 0.85
N PRO A 49 16.72 -9.06 -0.25
CA PRO A 49 18.17 -9.12 -0.29
C PRO A 49 18.75 -8.16 0.75
N PRO A 50 19.62 -8.66 1.67
CA PRO A 50 20.22 -7.84 2.73
C PRO A 50 21.22 -6.81 2.19
N ARG A 51 21.69 -7.01 0.96
CA ARG A 51 22.52 -6.08 0.21
C ARG A 51 21.93 -5.83 -1.16
N TRP A 52 22.25 -4.66 -1.72
CA TRP A 52 21.86 -4.31 -3.09
C TRP A 52 22.33 -5.39 -4.07
N PRO A 53 21.44 -5.95 -4.89
CA PRO A 53 21.80 -7.00 -5.86
C PRO A 53 22.74 -6.48 -6.95
N ASP A 54 23.78 -7.26 -7.29
CA ASP A 54 24.76 -6.87 -8.31
C ASP A 54 24.19 -6.84 -9.73
N GLN A 55 23.18 -7.71 -10.01
CA GLN A 55 22.57 -7.86 -11.34
C GLN A 55 21.20 -7.19 -11.40
N THR A 56 21.12 -5.90 -11.14
CA THR A 56 19.87 -5.13 -11.22
C THR A 56 19.97 -4.01 -12.25
N ALA A 57 18.87 -3.70 -12.91
CA ALA A 57 18.75 -2.53 -13.77
C ALA A 57 18.47 -1.24 -12.98
N LEU A 58 18.09 -1.37 -11.70
CA LEU A 58 17.84 -0.22 -10.83
C LEU A 58 19.16 0.44 -10.42
N ARG A 59 19.09 1.73 -10.13
CA ARG A 59 20.27 2.53 -9.81
C ARG A 59 20.36 2.81 -8.31
N ARG A 60 21.53 2.66 -7.76
CA ARG A 60 21.84 3.04 -6.39
C ARG A 60 22.83 4.21 -6.39
N ASP A 61 22.55 5.22 -5.60
CA ASP A 61 23.50 6.28 -5.31
C ASP A 61 24.50 5.80 -4.23
N GLN A 62 25.78 6.08 -4.43
CA GLN A 62 26.83 5.71 -3.47
C GLN A 62 27.06 6.76 -2.37
N GLY A 63 26.50 7.95 -2.53
CA GLY A 63 26.64 9.06 -1.58
C GLY A 63 25.43 9.26 -0.66
N ARG A 64 24.28 8.67 -1.00
CA ARG A 64 23.01 8.85 -0.26
C ARG A 64 22.17 7.58 -0.26
N PRO A 65 21.26 7.42 0.71
CA PRO A 65 20.36 6.27 0.74
C PRO A 65 19.44 6.23 -0.48
N THR A 66 19.13 5.00 -0.93
CA THR A 66 18.21 4.74 -2.06
C THR A 66 16.92 4.13 -1.56
N LEU A 67 15.79 4.76 -1.89
CA LEU A 67 14.44 4.30 -1.60
C LEU A 67 13.82 3.71 -2.85
N LEU A 68 13.45 2.45 -2.80
CA LEU A 68 12.68 1.76 -3.84
C LEU A 68 11.22 1.64 -3.42
N VAL A 69 10.29 1.89 -4.34
CA VAL A 69 8.86 1.68 -4.12
C VAL A 69 8.30 0.86 -5.27
N PHE A 70 7.80 -0.34 -4.99
CA PHE A 70 7.24 -1.25 -5.99
C PHE A 70 5.72 -1.10 -6.08
N LEU A 71 5.20 -0.82 -7.27
CA LEU A 71 3.79 -0.55 -7.51
C LEU A 71 3.22 -1.38 -8.65
N HIS A 72 2.00 -1.87 -8.46
CA HIS A 72 1.18 -2.31 -9.59
C HIS A 72 0.44 -1.10 -10.16
N PRO A 73 0.53 -0.82 -11.47
CA PRO A 73 0.04 0.43 -12.08
C PRO A 73 -1.48 0.61 -11.97
N ARG A 74 -2.22 -0.48 -11.83
CA ARG A 74 -3.69 -0.47 -11.73
C ARG A 74 -4.23 -0.83 -10.34
N CYS A 75 -3.37 -0.86 -9.32
CA CYS A 75 -3.80 -1.11 -7.94
C CYS A 75 -4.38 0.16 -7.31
N PRO A 76 -5.64 0.17 -6.87
CA PRO A 76 -6.24 1.34 -6.22
C PRO A 76 -5.49 1.78 -4.95
N CYS A 77 -4.92 0.82 -4.21
CA CYS A 77 -4.17 1.09 -2.98
C CYS A 77 -2.87 1.87 -3.23
N SER A 78 -2.29 1.75 -4.43
CA SER A 78 -1.05 2.45 -4.81
C SER A 78 -1.20 3.97 -4.82
N ARG A 79 -2.42 4.50 -4.97
CA ARG A 79 -2.68 5.95 -4.88
C ARG A 79 -2.31 6.50 -3.50
N ALA A 80 -2.70 5.79 -2.44
CA ALA A 80 -2.33 6.17 -1.08
C ALA A 80 -0.81 6.10 -0.87
N THR A 81 -0.16 5.04 -1.39
CA THR A 81 1.30 4.94 -1.34
C THR A 81 1.99 6.12 -2.01
N VAL A 82 1.53 6.57 -3.17
CA VAL A 82 2.11 7.73 -3.88
C VAL A 82 1.87 9.04 -3.12
N SER A 83 0.70 9.21 -2.48
CA SER A 83 0.43 10.36 -1.62
C SER A 83 1.35 10.37 -0.39
N GLU A 84 1.56 9.22 0.25
CA GLU A 84 2.48 9.11 1.39
C GLU A 84 3.94 9.25 0.97
N LEU A 85 4.33 8.80 -0.23
CA LEU A 85 5.66 9.05 -0.79
C LEU A 85 5.92 10.54 -0.97
N ALA A 86 4.94 11.29 -1.49
CA ALA A 86 5.05 12.75 -1.62
C ALA A 86 5.28 13.43 -0.26
N ARG A 87 4.57 12.98 0.79
CA ARG A 87 4.78 13.45 2.16
C ARG A 87 6.15 13.08 2.71
N LEU A 88 6.58 11.84 2.47
CA LEU A 88 7.90 11.37 2.90
C LEU A 88 9.00 12.24 2.27
N ILE A 89 8.91 12.53 0.98
CA ILE A 89 9.87 13.41 0.28
C ILE A 89 9.92 14.80 0.93
N ALA A 90 8.76 15.38 1.25
CA ALA A 90 8.68 16.70 1.88
C ALA A 90 9.22 16.73 3.32
N LEU A 91 9.19 15.60 4.02
CA LEU A 91 9.61 15.48 5.43
C LEU A 91 11.02 14.90 5.59
N ALA A 92 11.61 14.35 4.53
CA ALA A 92 12.91 13.71 4.59
C ALA A 92 14.00 14.71 5.03
N PRO A 93 14.76 14.41 6.10
CA PRO A 93 15.78 15.30 6.65
C PRO A 93 17.02 15.42 5.78
N ALA A 94 17.21 14.49 4.85
CA ALA A 94 18.33 14.40 3.92
C ALA A 94 17.84 13.93 2.54
N PRO A 95 18.53 14.31 1.46
CA PRO A 95 18.15 13.87 0.12
C PRO A 95 18.27 12.35 -0.05
N LEU A 96 17.24 11.78 -0.68
CA LEU A 96 17.17 10.36 -1.04
C LEU A 96 17.29 10.23 -2.57
N GLN A 97 17.92 9.15 -3.03
CA GLN A 97 17.67 8.63 -4.37
C GLN A 97 16.35 7.85 -4.30
N ILE A 98 15.39 8.14 -5.17
CA ILE A 98 14.08 7.48 -5.13
C ILE A 98 13.76 6.90 -6.50
N GLU A 99 13.49 5.60 -6.54
CA GLU A 99 12.99 4.92 -7.74
C GLU A 99 11.63 4.29 -7.45
N VAL A 100 10.65 4.60 -8.29
CA VAL A 100 9.34 3.94 -8.26
C VAL A 100 9.27 2.96 -9.41
N VAL A 101 9.17 1.69 -9.05
CA VAL A 101 9.20 0.55 -9.97
C VAL A 101 7.76 0.12 -10.24
N PHE A 102 7.30 0.32 -11.46
CA PHE A 102 5.99 -0.14 -11.91
C PHE A 102 6.11 -1.52 -12.53
N GLN A 103 5.59 -2.52 -11.84
CA GLN A 103 5.56 -3.89 -12.33
C GLN A 103 4.63 -4.00 -13.54
N LEU A 104 5.18 -4.41 -14.69
CA LEU A 104 4.43 -4.66 -15.92
C LEU A 104 4.30 -6.18 -16.11
N PRO A 105 3.10 -6.75 -16.10
CA PRO A 105 2.91 -8.17 -16.36
C PRO A 105 3.50 -8.60 -17.70
N GLN A 106 3.89 -9.86 -17.79
CA GLN A 106 4.45 -10.40 -19.03
C GLN A 106 3.43 -10.35 -20.17
N GLY A 107 3.84 -9.86 -21.34
CA GLY A 107 2.97 -9.73 -22.52
C GLY A 107 2.18 -8.43 -22.59
N GLU A 108 2.22 -7.60 -21.57
CA GLU A 108 1.59 -6.28 -21.60
C GLU A 108 2.53 -5.22 -22.20
N GLU A 109 1.93 -4.23 -22.86
CA GLU A 109 2.65 -3.08 -23.42
C GLU A 109 2.88 -1.98 -22.37
N ASP A 110 3.83 -1.09 -22.63
CA ASP A 110 4.16 0.05 -21.74
C ASP A 110 2.95 0.94 -21.41
N ALA A 111 1.97 1.02 -22.30
CA ALA A 111 0.71 1.73 -22.09
C ALA A 111 -0.07 1.20 -20.86
N PHE A 112 0.09 -0.09 -20.52
CA PHE A 112 -0.50 -0.66 -19.31
C PHE A 112 0.04 -0.02 -18.04
N ALA A 113 1.33 0.31 -18.00
CA ALA A 113 2.00 0.95 -16.86
C ALA A 113 1.77 2.46 -16.81
N LYS A 114 1.62 3.11 -17.98
CA LYS A 114 1.47 4.58 -18.14
C LYS A 114 0.06 5.05 -17.82
N THR A 115 -0.34 4.91 -16.57
CA THR A 115 -1.64 5.31 -16.02
C THR A 115 -1.57 6.71 -15.37
N GLU A 116 -2.72 7.23 -14.92
CA GLU A 116 -2.76 8.43 -14.07
C GLU A 116 -1.81 8.34 -12.86
N LEU A 117 -1.64 7.13 -12.30
CA LEU A 117 -0.72 6.90 -11.20
C LEU A 117 0.74 7.12 -11.60
N TRP A 118 1.13 6.65 -12.79
CA TRP A 118 2.44 6.90 -13.39
C TRP A 118 2.69 8.41 -13.53
N GLU A 119 1.73 9.14 -14.11
CA GLU A 119 1.84 10.58 -14.27
C GLU A 119 1.95 11.33 -12.93
N ARG A 120 1.24 10.86 -11.90
CA ARG A 120 1.34 11.42 -10.55
C ARG A 120 2.75 11.26 -9.99
N VAL A 121 3.37 10.08 -10.16
CA VAL A 121 4.74 9.84 -9.72
C VAL A 121 5.73 10.71 -10.47
N GLN A 122 5.57 10.85 -11.78
CA GLN A 122 6.47 11.70 -12.59
C GLN A 122 6.44 13.19 -12.22
N ARG A 123 5.36 13.65 -11.57
CA ARG A 123 5.28 15.01 -11.03
C ARG A 123 6.01 15.21 -9.70
N LEU A 124 6.46 14.12 -9.05
CA LEU A 124 7.23 14.21 -7.82
C LEU A 124 8.69 14.57 -8.12
N THR A 125 9.17 15.62 -7.50
CA THR A 125 10.55 16.07 -7.70
C THR A 125 11.56 15.06 -7.13
N GLY A 126 12.58 14.74 -7.92
CA GLY A 126 13.66 13.83 -7.48
C GLY A 126 13.28 12.36 -7.46
N VAL A 127 12.19 11.97 -8.13
CA VAL A 127 11.74 10.58 -8.27
C VAL A 127 11.98 10.10 -9.70
N GLU A 128 12.64 8.96 -9.85
CA GLU A 128 12.77 8.25 -11.11
C GLU A 128 11.70 7.16 -11.22
N THR A 129 11.15 6.95 -12.41
CA THR A 129 10.16 5.90 -12.68
C THR A 129 10.77 4.83 -13.58
N VAL A 130 10.59 3.57 -13.20
CA VAL A 130 11.08 2.41 -13.94
C VAL A 130 9.92 1.49 -14.29
N ILE A 131 9.87 1.00 -15.54
CA ILE A 131 8.94 -0.07 -15.95
C ILE A 131 9.69 -1.40 -15.82
N ASP A 132 9.23 -2.23 -14.89
CA ASP A 132 9.77 -3.57 -14.63
C ASP A 132 8.99 -4.61 -15.48
N ARG A 133 9.45 -4.82 -16.69
CA ARG A 133 8.81 -5.74 -17.64
C ARG A 133 8.93 -7.19 -17.16
N GLY A 134 7.79 -7.85 -17.04
CA GLY A 134 7.68 -9.22 -16.54
C GLY A 134 8.05 -9.38 -15.07
N GLY A 135 8.19 -8.30 -14.30
CA GLY A 135 8.45 -8.35 -12.86
C GLY A 135 9.84 -8.88 -12.47
N ALA A 136 10.86 -8.65 -13.30
CA ALA A 136 12.21 -9.16 -13.03
C ALA A 136 12.84 -8.51 -11.81
N GLU A 137 12.75 -7.18 -11.69
CA GLU A 137 13.26 -6.45 -10.53
C GLU A 137 12.39 -6.68 -9.29
N THR A 138 11.06 -6.71 -9.46
CA THR A 138 10.10 -7.04 -8.41
C THR A 138 10.48 -8.36 -7.71
N ARG A 139 10.74 -9.43 -8.50
CA ARG A 139 11.19 -10.71 -7.94
C ARG A 139 12.59 -10.65 -7.35
N ARG A 140 13.53 -9.96 -8.00
CA ARG A 140 14.93 -9.82 -7.53
C ARG A 140 15.01 -9.16 -6.16
N PHE A 141 14.19 -8.17 -5.91
CA PHE A 141 14.11 -7.46 -4.63
C PHE A 141 13.13 -8.11 -3.64
N GLY A 142 12.46 -9.21 -3.99
CA GLY A 142 11.51 -9.91 -3.12
C GLY A 142 10.21 -9.13 -2.87
N ALA A 143 9.88 -8.17 -3.72
CA ALA A 143 8.64 -7.42 -3.58
C ALA A 143 7.45 -8.29 -4.04
N ALA A 144 6.49 -8.53 -3.13
CA ALA A 144 5.31 -9.36 -3.39
C ALA A 144 4.01 -8.57 -3.37
N THR A 145 4.04 -7.39 -2.77
CA THR A 145 2.84 -6.57 -2.54
C THR A 145 3.07 -5.15 -3.04
N SER A 146 2.12 -4.63 -3.79
CA SER A 146 2.14 -3.24 -4.28
C SER A 146 2.13 -2.26 -3.10
N GLY A 147 3.08 -1.33 -3.10
CA GLY A 147 3.38 -0.46 -1.96
C GLY A 147 4.58 -0.95 -1.14
N GLN A 148 5.19 -2.09 -1.51
CA GLN A 148 6.45 -2.53 -0.91
C GLN A 148 7.51 -1.45 -1.10
N THR A 149 8.12 -1.07 -0.01
CA THR A 149 9.13 -0.02 0.05
C THR A 149 10.39 -0.57 0.69
N LEU A 150 11.53 -0.38 0.04
CA LEU A 150 12.85 -0.81 0.52
C LEU A 150 13.77 0.40 0.63
N LEU A 151 14.45 0.56 1.76
CA LEU A 151 15.48 1.59 1.93
C LEU A 151 16.84 0.90 2.03
N TYR A 152 17.73 1.20 1.10
CA TYR A 152 19.12 0.80 1.15
C TYR A 152 20.00 2.00 1.55
N GLY A 153 20.96 1.76 2.42
CA GLY A 153 21.99 2.74 2.75
C GLY A 153 22.90 3.04 1.56
N ALA A 154 23.69 4.11 1.64
CA ALA A 154 24.74 4.42 0.67
C ALA A 154 25.77 3.28 0.52
N ASP A 155 25.97 2.48 1.56
CA ASP A 155 26.79 1.26 1.57
C ASP A 155 26.14 0.05 0.87
N GLY A 156 24.90 0.19 0.38
CA GLY A 156 24.12 -0.88 -0.25
C GLY A 156 23.51 -1.89 0.73
N THR A 157 23.54 -1.63 2.04
CA THR A 157 22.91 -2.50 3.05
C THR A 157 21.44 -2.14 3.20
N LEU A 158 20.56 -3.16 3.24
CA LEU A 158 19.13 -2.98 3.50
C LEU A 158 18.91 -2.41 4.92
N ARG A 159 18.25 -1.28 5.01
CA ARG A 159 17.95 -0.58 6.27
C ARG A 159 16.49 -0.69 6.67
N PHE A 160 15.59 -0.81 5.68
CA PHE A 160 14.16 -0.94 5.91
C PHE A 160 13.49 -1.73 4.80
N ALA A 161 12.53 -2.57 5.18
CA ALA A 161 11.60 -3.24 4.27
C ALA A 161 10.18 -3.18 4.84
N GLY A 162 9.22 -2.67 4.07
CA GLY A 162 7.84 -2.55 4.55
C GLY A 162 6.99 -1.63 3.68
N GLY A 163 5.83 -1.25 4.19
CA GLY A 163 4.93 -0.29 3.56
C GLY A 163 4.94 1.07 4.27
N ILE A 164 4.49 2.10 3.56
CA ILE A 164 4.38 3.47 4.07
C ILE A 164 2.93 3.94 4.24
N THR A 165 1.96 3.03 4.15
CA THR A 165 0.53 3.29 4.37
C THR A 165 0.02 2.62 5.64
N VAL A 166 -1.05 3.14 6.24
CA VAL A 166 -1.63 2.61 7.50
C VAL A 166 -2.54 1.40 7.27
N ALA A 167 -3.13 1.29 6.07
CA ALA A 167 -4.01 0.20 5.64
C ALA A 167 -4.19 0.27 4.11
N ARG A 168 -4.87 -0.71 3.51
CA ARG A 168 -5.14 -0.73 2.06
C ARG A 168 -5.89 0.53 1.62
N GLY A 169 -5.28 1.32 0.73
CA GLY A 169 -5.86 2.53 0.18
C GLY A 169 -6.08 3.68 1.16
N HIS A 170 -5.49 3.64 2.36
CA HIS A 170 -5.63 4.68 3.37
C HIS A 170 -4.36 5.48 3.51
N GLU A 171 -4.52 6.77 3.38
CA GLU A 171 -3.48 7.76 3.68
C GLU A 171 -3.40 8.04 5.18
N GLY A 172 -2.28 8.56 5.65
CA GLY A 172 -2.03 8.96 7.02
C GLY A 172 -0.67 8.50 7.52
N ARG A 173 -0.23 9.10 8.62
CA ARG A 173 1.05 8.80 9.23
C ARG A 173 1.13 7.33 9.62
N SER A 174 2.07 6.61 9.04
CA SER A 174 2.27 5.17 9.24
C SER A 174 3.56 4.87 9.99
N PRO A 175 3.63 3.76 10.74
CA PRO A 175 4.89 3.34 11.36
C PRO A 175 6.04 3.19 10.37
N GLY A 176 5.76 2.75 9.13
CA GLY A 176 6.79 2.61 8.10
C GLY A 176 7.38 3.95 7.68
N MET A 177 6.56 4.97 7.46
CA MET A 177 7.03 6.32 7.18
C MET A 177 7.92 6.85 8.31
N ASP A 178 7.46 6.73 9.57
CA ASP A 178 8.20 7.21 10.73
C ASP A 178 9.57 6.55 10.85
N ARG A 179 9.64 5.24 10.58
CA ARG A 179 10.89 4.48 10.59
C ARG A 179 11.86 4.93 9.50
N ILE A 180 11.38 5.13 8.27
CA ILE A 180 12.22 5.64 7.19
C ILE A 180 12.78 7.02 7.55
N LEU A 181 11.96 7.94 8.07
CA LEU A 181 12.39 9.26 8.51
C LEU A 181 13.40 9.19 9.66
N ALA A 182 13.22 8.26 10.62
CA ALA A 182 14.18 8.04 11.69
C ALA A 182 15.53 7.52 11.16
N LEU A 183 15.50 6.50 10.30
CA LEU A 183 16.70 5.89 9.70
C LEU A 183 17.47 6.89 8.83
N THR A 184 16.78 7.72 8.07
CA THR A 184 17.40 8.78 7.25
C THR A 184 17.94 9.95 8.07
N SER A 185 17.48 10.09 9.32
CA SER A 185 18.06 11.02 10.32
C SER A 185 19.24 10.43 11.09
N GLY A 186 19.70 9.22 10.76
CA GLY A 186 20.76 8.50 11.48
C GLY A 186 20.32 7.90 12.82
N ARG A 187 19.02 7.88 13.14
CA ARG A 187 18.50 7.23 14.35
C ARG A 187 18.25 5.75 14.09
N ALA A 188 18.53 4.93 15.10
CA ALA A 188 18.16 3.52 15.04
C ALA A 188 16.65 3.34 15.17
N ASP A 189 16.05 2.49 14.32
CA ASP A 189 14.64 2.12 14.41
C ASP A 189 14.46 0.68 13.87
N ARG A 190 13.24 0.15 14.01
CA ARG A 190 12.91 -1.18 13.51
C ARG A 190 13.00 -1.21 11.97
N PRO A 191 13.62 -2.25 11.39
CA PRO A 191 13.86 -2.30 9.95
C PRO A 191 12.62 -2.72 9.13
N THR A 192 11.47 -3.00 9.74
CA THR A 192 10.31 -3.56 9.03
C THR A 192 8.99 -2.89 9.42
N ALA A 193 8.04 -2.85 8.49
CA ALA A 193 6.65 -2.48 8.71
C ALA A 193 5.73 -3.32 7.79
N PRO A 194 4.46 -3.57 8.18
CA PRO A 194 3.52 -4.27 7.31
C PRO A 194 3.27 -3.50 6.01
N VAL A 195 3.03 -4.23 4.92
CA VAL A 195 2.68 -3.68 3.60
C VAL A 195 1.21 -3.93 3.33
N PHE A 196 0.49 -2.91 2.87
CA PHE A 196 -0.92 -3.02 2.54
C PHE A 196 -1.16 -2.69 1.06
N GLY A 197 -1.43 -3.71 0.25
CA GLY A 197 -1.62 -3.55 -1.19
C GLY A 197 -2.11 -4.82 -1.87
N CYS A 198 -2.23 -4.76 -3.20
CA CYS A 198 -2.52 -5.91 -4.04
C CYS A 198 -1.23 -6.71 -4.28
N THR A 199 -1.35 -7.98 -4.67
CA THR A 199 -0.20 -8.79 -5.12
C THR A 199 0.43 -8.16 -6.36
N LEU A 200 1.76 -8.22 -6.45
CA LEU A 200 2.59 -7.87 -7.60
C LEU A 200 2.79 -9.07 -8.50
#